data_7b67e66d247adb61d731adb788f622b4
#
_entry.id   7b67e66d247adb61d731adb788f622b4
#
_cell.length_a   1.000
_cell.length_b   1.000
_cell.length_c   1.000
_cell.angle_alpha   90.00
_cell.angle_beta   90.00
_cell.angle_gamma   90.00
#
_symmetry.space_group_name_H-M   'P 1'
#
loop_
_entity.id
_entity.type
_entity.pdbx_description
1 polymer ?
#
loop_
_entity_poly.entity_id
_entity_poly.type
_entity_poly.pdbx_seq_one_letter_code
_entity_poly.pdbx_strand_id
1 'polypeptide(L)'
;AGIAIATMILTVVVLIFGEITPKTLAALRPELIAFPASVILSGLQRLLYPVVWVCSAISNLLLRMLGVNPHSKDGDQLTTEELRTVVREAGLGITRSRQNMLLGILDLEKMTVNDIMIPRNEAVGIDLDSDMAAINHQLRSCHYTRLPVYQGDINNVTGIVHMRSIARLLSRGELTKEALIGACKEPYFIPESTPLHTQLFNFQKQKRRIAIVVDEYGDVIGLVTLEDILE
;
A
#
# COMPACT_ATOMS: atom_id res chain seq x y z
N ALA A 1 -66.64 -10.67 2.52
CA ALA A 1 -65.69 -10.84 1.37
C ALA A 1 -65.28 -9.47 0.79
N GLY A 2 -66.21 -8.51 0.53
CA GLY A 2 -65.86 -7.21 -0.09
C GLY A 2 -64.90 -6.32 0.69
N ILE A 3 -65.03 -6.24 2.00
CA ILE A 3 -64.16 -5.44 2.87
C ILE A 3 -62.72 -5.99 2.84
N ALA A 4 -62.58 -7.31 2.94
CA ALA A 4 -61.24 -7.93 2.91
C ALA A 4 -60.51 -7.71 1.56
N ILE A 5 -61.24 -7.78 0.47
CA ILE A 5 -60.69 -7.50 -0.89
C ILE A 5 -60.30 -6.00 -1.02
N ALA A 6 -61.15 -5.11 -0.54
CA ALA A 6 -60.86 -3.66 -0.57
C ALA A 6 -59.59 -3.34 0.29
N THR A 7 -59.49 -3.90 1.49
CA THR A 7 -58.33 -3.71 2.36
C THR A 7 -57.05 -4.26 1.70
N MET A 8 -57.12 -5.43 1.07
CA MET A 8 -55.95 -6.03 0.40
C MET A 8 -55.47 -5.15 -0.77
N ILE A 9 -56.41 -4.66 -1.60
CA ILE A 9 -56.08 -3.75 -2.71
C ILE A 9 -55.47 -2.45 -2.18
N LEU A 10 -56.07 -1.85 -1.15
CA LEU A 10 -55.58 -0.62 -0.55
C LEU A 10 -54.16 -0.82 0.01
N THR A 11 -53.91 -1.94 0.70
CA THR A 11 -52.58 -2.27 1.25
C THR A 11 -51.54 -2.38 0.13
N VAL A 12 -51.88 -3.07 -0.97
CA VAL A 12 -50.98 -3.18 -2.13
C VAL A 12 -50.69 -1.85 -2.76
N VAL A 13 -51.71 -1.00 -2.93
CA VAL A 13 -51.55 0.34 -3.50
C VAL A 13 -50.62 1.20 -2.60
N VAL A 14 -50.89 1.22 -1.30
CA VAL A 14 -50.08 1.98 -0.33
C VAL A 14 -48.65 1.48 -0.30
N LEU A 15 -48.44 0.16 -0.33
CA LEU A 15 -47.11 -0.47 -0.34
C LEU A 15 -46.35 -0.10 -1.61
N ILE A 16 -46.96 -0.16 -2.79
CA ILE A 16 -46.30 0.18 -4.05
C ILE A 16 -46.00 1.68 -4.12
N PHE A 17 -47.03 2.56 -3.95
CA PHE A 17 -46.85 3.97 -4.17
C PHE A 17 -46.31 4.73 -2.95
N GLY A 18 -46.60 4.29 -1.73
CA GLY A 18 -46.15 4.93 -0.51
C GLY A 18 -44.81 4.47 0.02
N GLU A 19 -44.40 3.25 -0.33
CA GLU A 19 -43.19 2.68 0.24
C GLU A 19 -42.12 2.27 -0.82
N ILE A 20 -42.49 1.35 -1.74
CA ILE A 20 -41.51 0.77 -2.65
C ILE A 20 -41.04 1.80 -3.69
N THR A 21 -41.96 2.49 -4.34
CA THR A 21 -41.64 3.44 -5.43
C THR A 21 -40.76 4.60 -4.97
N PRO A 22 -41.04 5.30 -3.84
CA PRO A 22 -40.23 6.40 -3.38
C PRO A 22 -38.81 5.91 -2.94
N LYS A 23 -38.70 4.75 -2.27
CA LYS A 23 -37.43 4.20 -1.86
C LYS A 23 -36.58 3.80 -3.07
N THR A 24 -37.18 3.14 -4.05
CA THR A 24 -36.49 2.74 -5.28
C THR A 24 -36.04 3.96 -6.10
N LEU A 25 -36.89 4.99 -6.20
CA LEU A 25 -36.53 6.21 -6.89
C LEU A 25 -35.38 6.95 -6.20
N ALA A 26 -35.38 6.99 -4.86
CA ALA A 26 -34.30 7.57 -4.07
C ALA A 26 -32.98 6.81 -4.23
N ALA A 27 -33.04 5.48 -4.33
CA ALA A 27 -31.87 4.65 -4.56
C ALA A 27 -31.29 4.78 -5.96
N LEU A 28 -32.15 4.86 -6.99
CA LEU A 28 -31.71 4.95 -8.39
C LEU A 28 -31.29 6.36 -8.82
N ARG A 29 -31.96 7.39 -8.29
CA ARG A 29 -31.72 8.81 -8.63
C ARG A 29 -31.76 9.69 -7.37
N PRO A 30 -30.76 9.59 -6.48
CA PRO A 30 -30.72 10.30 -5.21
C PRO A 30 -30.78 11.83 -5.40
N GLU A 31 -30.22 12.35 -6.49
CA GLU A 31 -30.16 13.78 -6.78
C GLU A 31 -31.56 14.44 -6.95
N LEU A 32 -32.49 13.71 -7.56
CA LEU A 32 -33.87 14.24 -7.78
C LEU A 32 -34.62 14.48 -6.46
N ILE A 33 -34.29 13.75 -5.41
CA ILE A 33 -34.93 13.86 -4.10
C ILE A 33 -34.07 14.71 -3.16
N ALA A 34 -32.75 14.55 -3.19
CA ALA A 34 -31.84 15.25 -2.29
C ALA A 34 -31.84 16.77 -2.49
N PHE A 35 -31.85 17.26 -3.73
CA PHE A 35 -31.81 18.69 -3.98
C PHE A 35 -33.05 19.44 -3.44
N PRO A 36 -34.30 19.08 -3.74
CA PRO A 36 -35.45 19.78 -3.16
C PRO A 36 -35.57 19.54 -1.65
N ALA A 37 -35.21 18.34 -1.15
CA ALA A 37 -35.23 18.05 0.27
C ALA A 37 -34.22 18.89 1.04
N SER A 38 -33.05 19.19 0.46
CA SER A 38 -31.99 19.97 1.11
C SER A 38 -32.43 21.36 1.50
N VAL A 39 -33.27 22.02 0.69
CA VAL A 39 -33.80 23.35 0.98
C VAL A 39 -34.72 23.32 2.21
N ILE A 40 -35.62 22.32 2.25
CA ILE A 40 -36.54 22.14 3.40
C ILE A 40 -35.76 21.78 4.66
N LEU A 41 -34.81 20.84 4.55
CA LEU A 41 -33.97 20.38 5.67
C LEU A 41 -33.08 21.52 6.20
N SER A 42 -32.51 22.35 5.32
CA SER A 42 -31.71 23.52 5.74
C SER A 42 -32.54 24.54 6.53
N GLY A 43 -33.78 24.76 6.14
CA GLY A 43 -34.74 25.62 6.89
C GLY A 43 -35.04 25.03 8.26
N LEU A 44 -35.34 23.72 8.31
CA LEU A 44 -35.62 22.98 9.53
C LEU A 44 -34.41 22.92 10.47
N GLN A 45 -33.21 22.67 9.91
CA GLN A 45 -31.96 22.68 10.68
C GLN A 45 -31.73 24.05 11.35
N ARG A 46 -31.95 25.14 10.62
CA ARG A 46 -31.76 26.49 11.16
C ARG A 46 -32.77 26.78 12.30
N LEU A 47 -34.02 26.31 12.17
CA LEU A 47 -35.05 26.46 13.18
C LEU A 47 -34.74 25.64 14.45
N LEU A 48 -34.24 24.41 14.26
CA LEU A 48 -33.91 23.49 15.35
C LEU A 48 -32.52 23.73 15.96
N TYR A 49 -31.66 24.53 15.31
CA TYR A 49 -30.29 24.79 15.75
C TYR A 49 -30.16 25.17 17.24
N PRO A 50 -30.99 26.10 17.79
CA PRO A 50 -30.87 26.45 19.21
C PRO A 50 -31.15 25.28 20.15
N VAL A 51 -32.10 24.40 19.79
CA VAL A 51 -32.41 23.20 20.57
C VAL A 51 -31.23 22.20 20.54
N VAL A 52 -30.70 21.97 19.33
CA VAL A 52 -29.54 21.08 19.16
C VAL A 52 -28.32 21.62 19.92
N TRP A 53 -28.10 22.94 19.89
CA TRP A 53 -27.00 23.58 20.61
C TRP A 53 -27.10 23.36 22.12
N VAL A 54 -28.31 23.55 22.71
CA VAL A 54 -28.51 23.29 24.15
C VAL A 54 -28.28 21.83 24.51
N CYS A 55 -28.84 20.89 23.73
CA CYS A 55 -28.64 19.46 23.95
C CYS A 55 -27.17 19.06 23.87
N SER A 56 -26.46 19.59 22.86
CA SER A 56 -25.03 19.35 22.68
C SER A 56 -24.20 19.94 23.83
N ALA A 57 -24.53 21.14 24.31
CA ALA A 57 -23.85 21.76 25.45
C ALA A 57 -24.00 20.92 26.72
N ILE A 58 -25.21 20.41 26.98
CA ILE A 58 -25.48 19.53 28.14
C ILE A 58 -24.70 18.21 27.98
N SER A 59 -24.76 17.59 26.80
CA SER A 59 -24.03 16.35 26.51
C SER A 59 -22.52 16.53 26.69
N ASN A 60 -21.95 17.60 26.15
CA ASN A 60 -20.53 17.91 26.29
C ASN A 60 -20.12 18.18 27.73
N LEU A 61 -20.98 18.80 28.52
CA LEU A 61 -20.74 19.00 29.95
C LEU A 61 -20.68 17.66 30.70
N LEU A 62 -21.63 16.76 30.43
CA LEU A 62 -21.67 15.42 31.03
C LEU A 62 -20.42 14.59 30.63
N LEU A 63 -20.03 14.63 29.34
CA LEU A 63 -18.83 13.92 28.86
C LEU A 63 -17.56 14.45 29.54
N ARG A 64 -17.43 15.77 29.74
CA ARG A 64 -16.32 16.37 30.48
C ARG A 64 -16.30 15.94 31.96
N MET A 65 -17.46 15.81 32.59
CA MET A 65 -17.54 15.31 33.98
C MET A 65 -17.12 13.84 34.09
N LEU A 66 -17.32 13.05 33.03
CA LEU A 66 -16.85 11.65 32.92
C LEU A 66 -15.39 11.53 32.44
N GLY A 67 -14.67 12.65 32.26
CA GLY A 67 -13.26 12.65 31.84
C GLY A 67 -13.03 12.35 30.35
N VAL A 68 -14.09 12.30 29.53
CA VAL A 68 -14.00 12.07 28.10
C VAL A 68 -13.91 13.41 27.36
N ASN A 69 -12.86 13.60 26.56
CA ASN A 69 -12.71 14.79 25.72
C ASN A 69 -13.53 14.65 24.42
N PRO A 70 -14.63 15.37 24.24
CA PRO A 70 -15.47 15.27 23.03
C PRO A 70 -14.81 15.85 21.77
N HIS A 71 -13.62 16.46 21.89
CA HIS A 71 -12.85 17.06 20.79
C HIS A 71 -11.57 16.30 20.47
N SER A 72 -11.41 15.05 20.95
CA SER A 72 -10.35 14.18 20.44
C SER A 72 -10.62 13.94 18.94
N LYS A 73 -9.76 14.49 18.09
CA LYS A 73 -9.82 14.37 16.63
C LYS A 73 -9.60 12.93 16.10
N ASP A 74 -9.47 11.98 17.01
CA ASP A 74 -9.24 10.56 16.67
C ASP A 74 -10.46 9.87 16.04
N GLY A 75 -11.65 10.49 16.12
CA GLY A 75 -12.87 9.91 15.54
C GLY A 75 -13.12 10.19 14.06
N ASP A 76 -12.38 11.15 13.46
CA ASP A 76 -12.62 11.58 12.05
C ASP A 76 -11.57 11.04 11.07
N GLN A 77 -10.54 10.35 11.56
CA GLN A 77 -9.53 9.71 10.70
C GLN A 77 -9.95 8.27 10.45
N LEU A 78 -10.20 7.96 9.18
CA LEU A 78 -10.42 6.58 8.74
C LEU A 78 -9.20 5.74 9.15
N THR A 79 -9.45 4.66 9.86
CA THR A 79 -8.42 3.67 10.13
C THR A 79 -8.02 2.97 8.83
N THR A 80 -6.82 2.39 8.77
CA THR A 80 -6.35 1.64 7.59
C THR A 80 -7.34 0.54 7.19
N GLU A 81 -8.00 -0.10 8.16
CA GLU A 81 -9.02 -1.14 7.91
C GLU A 81 -10.32 -0.56 7.34
N GLU A 82 -10.77 0.61 7.79
CA GLU A 82 -11.92 1.30 7.23
C GLU A 82 -11.62 1.77 5.79
N LEU A 83 -10.41 2.31 5.55
CA LEU A 83 -9.97 2.68 4.22
C LEU A 83 -9.93 1.46 3.28
N ARG A 84 -9.46 0.31 3.76
CA ARG A 84 -9.49 -0.97 3.04
C ARG A 84 -10.91 -1.37 2.65
N THR A 85 -11.88 -1.21 3.57
CA THR A 85 -13.29 -1.52 3.32
C THR A 85 -13.86 -0.58 2.26
N VAL A 86 -13.60 0.71 2.36
CA VAL A 86 -14.02 1.71 1.35
C VAL A 86 -13.43 1.38 -0.02
N VAL A 87 -12.15 1.03 -0.11
CA VAL A 87 -11.51 0.63 -1.37
C VAL A 87 -12.15 -0.64 -1.95
N ARG A 88 -12.51 -1.62 -1.12
CA ARG A 88 -13.19 -2.85 -1.58
C ARG A 88 -14.62 -2.58 -2.07
N GLU A 89 -15.35 -1.69 -1.42
CA GLU A 89 -16.72 -1.34 -1.76
C GLU A 89 -16.85 -0.35 -2.93
N ALA A 90 -15.81 0.40 -3.23
CA ALA A 90 -15.75 1.37 -4.35
C ALA A 90 -15.83 0.74 -5.75
N GLY A 91 -16.35 -0.48 -5.86
CA GLY A 91 -16.40 -1.33 -7.05
C GLY A 91 -17.09 -0.76 -8.28
N LEU A 92 -17.80 0.37 -8.21
CA LEU A 92 -18.50 0.98 -9.35
C LEU A 92 -17.66 2.06 -10.07
N GLY A 93 -16.53 2.51 -9.50
CA GLY A 93 -15.71 3.59 -10.07
C GLY A 93 -14.26 3.23 -10.35
N ILE A 94 -13.76 2.12 -9.84
CA ILE A 94 -12.35 1.73 -9.90
C ILE A 94 -12.22 0.37 -10.58
N THR A 95 -11.34 0.26 -11.58
CA THR A 95 -11.03 -1.03 -12.24
C THR A 95 -10.42 -1.99 -11.21
N ARG A 96 -10.75 -3.27 -11.27
CA ARG A 96 -10.24 -4.32 -10.35
C ARG A 96 -8.72 -4.29 -10.20
N SER A 97 -7.99 -4.05 -11.29
CA SER A 97 -6.52 -3.94 -11.25
C SER A 97 -6.04 -2.77 -10.36
N ARG A 98 -6.69 -1.61 -10.45
CA ARG A 98 -6.38 -0.44 -9.59
C ARG A 98 -6.76 -0.68 -8.14
N GLN A 99 -7.89 -1.36 -7.92
CA GLN A 99 -8.33 -1.74 -6.58
C GLN A 99 -7.32 -2.66 -5.89
N ASN A 100 -6.84 -3.70 -6.60
CA ASN A 100 -5.80 -4.60 -6.08
C ASN A 100 -4.50 -3.86 -5.79
N MET A 101 -4.10 -2.92 -6.65
CA MET A 101 -2.91 -2.09 -6.42
C MET A 101 -3.05 -1.23 -5.15
N LEU A 102 -4.22 -0.60 -4.94
CA LEU A 102 -4.47 0.18 -3.72
C LEU A 102 -4.46 -0.68 -2.46
N LEU A 103 -5.04 -1.88 -2.52
CA LEU A 103 -5.01 -2.84 -1.42
C LEU A 103 -3.58 -3.33 -1.15
N GLY A 104 -2.79 -3.61 -2.19
CA GLY A 104 -1.37 -3.96 -2.07
C GLY A 104 -0.56 -2.88 -1.35
N ILE A 105 -0.79 -1.60 -1.68
CA ILE A 105 -0.12 -0.48 -0.99
C ILE A 105 -0.47 -0.45 0.51
N LEU A 106 -1.74 -0.73 0.87
CA LEU A 106 -2.16 -0.81 2.28
C LEU A 106 -1.56 -2.03 2.99
N ASP A 107 -1.27 -3.10 2.26
CA ASP A 107 -0.62 -4.30 2.81
C ASP A 107 0.88 -4.08 3.10
N LEU A 108 1.57 -3.22 2.33
CA LEU A 108 2.97 -2.86 2.57
C LEU A 108 3.25 -2.32 3.99
N GLU A 109 2.24 -1.78 4.66
CA GLU A 109 2.38 -1.29 6.03
C GLU A 109 2.62 -2.42 7.04
N LYS A 110 2.08 -3.61 6.77
CA LYS A 110 2.13 -4.78 7.66
C LYS A 110 3.29 -5.73 7.36
N MET A 111 3.92 -5.58 6.20
CA MET A 111 5.00 -6.45 5.72
C MET A 111 6.37 -5.83 6.00
N THR A 112 7.35 -6.69 6.22
CA THR A 112 8.76 -6.35 6.40
C THR A 112 9.60 -6.83 5.22
N VAL A 113 10.84 -6.39 5.17
CA VAL A 113 11.79 -6.82 4.14
C VAL A 113 12.01 -8.34 4.18
N ASN A 114 11.98 -8.95 5.37
CA ASN A 114 12.12 -10.39 5.55
C ASN A 114 11.05 -11.21 4.81
N ASP A 115 9.85 -10.65 4.64
CA ASP A 115 8.72 -11.35 4.03
C ASP A 115 8.85 -11.52 2.51
N ILE A 116 9.69 -10.68 1.86
CA ILE A 116 9.82 -10.64 0.38
C ILE A 116 11.27 -10.74 -0.11
N MET A 117 12.27 -10.70 0.78
CA MET A 117 13.66 -10.74 0.36
C MET A 117 14.00 -12.03 -0.38
N ILE A 118 14.92 -11.95 -1.32
CA ILE A 118 15.56 -13.12 -1.92
C ILE A 118 16.56 -13.66 -0.91
N PRO A 119 16.36 -14.88 -0.39
CA PRO A 119 17.25 -15.45 0.61
C PRO A 119 18.70 -15.59 0.09
N ARG A 120 19.68 -15.57 1.00
CA ARG A 120 21.11 -15.66 0.71
C ARG A 120 21.48 -16.85 -0.19
N ASN A 121 20.85 -18.01 0.01
CA ASN A 121 21.10 -19.23 -0.76
C ASN A 121 20.59 -19.16 -2.21
N GLU A 122 19.69 -18.23 -2.52
CA GLU A 122 19.15 -17.98 -3.86
C GLU A 122 19.75 -16.74 -4.50
N ALA A 123 20.45 -15.92 -3.70
CA ALA A 123 21.06 -14.69 -4.16
C ALA A 123 22.20 -14.95 -5.13
N VAL A 124 22.07 -14.46 -6.35
CA VAL A 124 23.13 -14.55 -7.37
C VAL A 124 24.07 -13.36 -7.22
N GLY A 125 25.34 -13.63 -7.01
CA GLY A 125 26.41 -12.63 -6.89
C GLY A 125 27.69 -13.06 -7.58
N ILE A 126 28.68 -12.18 -7.65
CA ILE A 126 29.99 -12.42 -8.25
C ILE A 126 31.00 -12.58 -7.13
N ASP A 127 31.59 -13.77 -7.05
CA ASP A 127 32.70 -14.04 -6.14
C ASP A 127 34.03 -13.67 -6.79
N LEU A 128 34.77 -12.75 -6.18
CA LEU A 128 36.09 -12.30 -6.65
C LEU A 128 37.18 -13.37 -6.48
N ASP A 129 36.99 -14.36 -5.62
CA ASP A 129 37.94 -15.44 -5.47
C ASP A 129 37.84 -16.50 -6.59
N SER A 130 36.72 -16.49 -7.32
CA SER A 130 36.52 -17.33 -8.50
C SER A 130 37.46 -16.96 -9.65
N ASP A 131 37.73 -17.93 -10.53
CA ASP A 131 38.50 -17.68 -11.76
C ASP A 131 37.75 -16.76 -12.74
N MET A 132 38.50 -15.92 -13.45
CA MET A 132 37.92 -14.97 -14.41
C MET A 132 37.15 -15.66 -15.55
N ALA A 133 37.49 -16.87 -15.93
CA ALA A 133 36.77 -17.67 -16.91
C ALA A 133 35.36 -18.04 -16.40
N ALA A 134 35.27 -18.46 -15.13
CA ALA A 134 34.02 -18.77 -14.46
C ALA A 134 33.13 -17.51 -14.31
N ILE A 135 33.70 -16.38 -13.86
CA ILE A 135 33.01 -15.09 -13.76
C ILE A 135 32.46 -14.68 -15.13
N ASN A 136 33.26 -14.76 -16.18
CA ASN A 136 32.81 -14.43 -17.54
C ASN A 136 31.67 -15.32 -18.02
N HIS A 137 31.71 -16.61 -17.74
CA HIS A 137 30.64 -17.54 -18.09
C HIS A 137 29.36 -17.19 -17.35
N GLN A 138 29.43 -16.95 -16.05
CA GLN A 138 28.31 -16.56 -15.21
C GLN A 138 27.67 -15.25 -15.70
N LEU A 139 28.46 -14.24 -16.02
CA LEU A 139 27.99 -12.94 -16.49
C LEU A 139 27.26 -13.01 -17.84
N ARG A 140 27.67 -13.94 -18.73
CA ARG A 140 27.03 -14.14 -20.05
C ARG A 140 25.63 -14.78 -19.93
N SER A 141 25.41 -15.60 -18.92
CA SER A 141 24.13 -16.27 -18.65
C SER A 141 23.26 -15.54 -17.64
N CYS A 142 23.75 -14.40 -17.09
CA CYS A 142 23.05 -13.68 -16.05
C CYS A 142 21.91 -12.81 -16.62
N HIS A 143 20.74 -12.95 -16.00
CA HIS A 143 19.53 -12.17 -16.34
C HIS A 143 19.30 -10.99 -15.41
N TYR A 144 20.08 -10.85 -14.35
CA TYR A 144 19.90 -9.81 -13.35
C TYR A 144 20.58 -8.50 -13.76
N THR A 145 19.92 -7.39 -13.48
CA THR A 145 20.43 -6.05 -13.82
C THR A 145 21.52 -5.57 -12.86
N ARG A 146 21.49 -6.03 -11.62
CA ARG A 146 22.42 -5.67 -10.54
C ARG A 146 22.84 -6.91 -9.78
N LEU A 147 24.12 -7.00 -9.49
CA LEU A 147 24.70 -8.13 -8.79
C LEU A 147 25.56 -7.64 -7.63
N PRO A 148 25.46 -8.24 -6.45
CA PRO A 148 26.45 -8.07 -5.42
C PRO A 148 27.79 -8.68 -5.87
N VAL A 149 28.87 -8.02 -5.53
CA VAL A 149 30.25 -8.48 -5.71
C VAL A 149 30.84 -8.67 -4.32
N TYR A 150 31.34 -9.86 -4.04
CA TYR A 150 31.85 -10.24 -2.73
C TYR A 150 33.14 -11.03 -2.86
N GLN A 151 33.83 -11.28 -1.76
CA GLN A 151 35.10 -12.03 -1.73
C GLN A 151 34.97 -13.26 -0.82
N GLY A 152 34.94 -14.43 -1.43
CA GLY A 152 34.84 -15.72 -0.77
C GLY A 152 33.52 -15.99 -0.10
N ASP A 153 33.12 -15.17 0.85
CA ASP A 153 31.81 -15.23 1.54
C ASP A 153 30.93 -14.04 1.18
N ILE A 154 29.64 -14.27 1.02
CA ILE A 154 28.65 -13.23 0.72
C ILE A 154 28.55 -12.18 1.85
N ASN A 155 29.03 -12.48 3.05
CA ASN A 155 29.14 -11.49 4.13
C ASN A 155 30.21 -10.43 3.82
N ASN A 156 31.17 -10.72 2.94
CA ASN A 156 32.24 -9.81 2.55
C ASN A 156 31.89 -9.07 1.25
N VAL A 157 30.73 -8.36 1.23
CA VAL A 157 30.31 -7.62 0.04
C VAL A 157 31.22 -6.42 -0.19
N THR A 158 31.89 -6.40 -1.33
CA THR A 158 32.71 -5.28 -1.82
C THR A 158 31.86 -4.18 -2.44
N GLY A 159 30.75 -4.52 -3.10
CA GLY A 159 29.88 -3.56 -3.73
C GLY A 159 28.79 -4.16 -4.60
N ILE A 160 28.05 -3.30 -5.25
CA ILE A 160 26.99 -3.66 -6.22
C ILE A 160 27.41 -3.19 -7.61
N VAL A 161 27.48 -4.12 -8.54
CA VAL A 161 27.79 -3.80 -9.95
C VAL A 161 26.51 -3.81 -10.80
N HIS A 162 26.44 -2.90 -11.75
CA HIS A 162 25.36 -2.84 -12.72
C HIS A 162 25.77 -3.55 -14.01
N MET A 163 24.95 -4.46 -14.52
CA MET A 163 25.24 -5.25 -15.74
C MET A 163 25.62 -4.38 -16.95
N ARG A 164 25.07 -3.15 -17.09
CA ARG A 164 25.47 -2.20 -18.13
C ARG A 164 26.96 -1.81 -18.03
N SER A 165 27.51 -1.71 -16.82
CA SER A 165 28.93 -1.40 -16.62
C SER A 165 29.79 -2.60 -17.02
N ILE A 166 29.38 -3.80 -16.66
CA ILE A 166 30.01 -5.05 -17.06
C ILE A 166 30.01 -5.22 -18.58
N ALA A 167 28.87 -5.01 -19.23
CA ALA A 167 28.75 -5.10 -20.68
C ALA A 167 29.72 -4.14 -21.40
N ARG A 168 29.96 -2.95 -20.84
CA ARG A 168 30.90 -1.98 -21.35
C ARG A 168 32.36 -2.44 -21.19
N LEU A 169 32.72 -3.06 -20.05
CA LEU A 169 34.04 -3.64 -19.84
C LEU A 169 34.28 -4.84 -20.74
N LEU A 170 33.26 -5.70 -20.91
CA LEU A 170 33.34 -6.84 -21.83
C LEU A 170 33.54 -6.40 -23.29
N SER A 171 32.83 -5.38 -23.76
CA SER A 171 32.94 -4.89 -25.13
C SER A 171 34.32 -4.29 -25.44
N ARG A 172 35.06 -3.80 -24.44
CA ARG A 172 36.41 -3.27 -24.55
C ARG A 172 37.51 -4.31 -24.34
N GLY A 173 37.16 -5.51 -23.92
CA GLY A 173 38.13 -6.54 -23.51
C GLY A 173 38.89 -6.20 -22.23
N GLU A 174 38.36 -5.27 -21.43
CA GLU A 174 38.99 -4.74 -20.20
C GLU A 174 38.45 -5.36 -18.92
N LEU A 175 37.73 -6.48 -18.99
CA LEU A 175 37.14 -7.10 -17.81
C LEU A 175 38.23 -7.82 -16.99
N THR A 176 38.71 -7.15 -15.94
CA THR A 176 39.61 -7.67 -14.90
C THR A 176 38.92 -7.56 -13.55
N LYS A 177 39.46 -8.23 -12.51
CA LYS A 177 38.91 -8.13 -11.14
C LYS A 177 38.98 -6.70 -10.62
N GLU A 178 40.08 -6.00 -10.91
CA GLU A 178 40.28 -4.57 -10.53
C GLU A 178 39.28 -3.66 -11.22
N ALA A 179 39.03 -3.86 -12.53
CA ALA A 179 38.06 -3.10 -13.30
C ALA A 179 36.63 -3.36 -12.80
N LEU A 180 36.34 -4.59 -12.37
CA LEU A 180 35.05 -4.98 -11.80
C LEU A 180 34.81 -4.28 -10.46
N ILE A 181 35.81 -4.28 -9.56
CA ILE A 181 35.77 -3.56 -8.29
C ILE A 181 35.59 -2.06 -8.54
N GLY A 182 36.33 -1.47 -9.48
CA GLY A 182 36.22 -0.05 -9.85
C GLY A 182 34.85 0.33 -10.43
N ALA A 183 34.10 -0.63 -10.98
CA ALA A 183 32.76 -0.44 -11.51
C ALA A 183 31.65 -0.60 -10.45
N CYS A 184 31.98 -1.10 -9.27
CA CYS A 184 31.05 -1.28 -8.17
C CYS A 184 30.60 0.04 -7.56
N LYS A 185 29.38 0.07 -7.12
CA LYS A 185 28.84 1.11 -6.23
C LYS A 185 28.84 0.58 -4.81
N GLU A 186 28.95 1.49 -3.86
CA GLU A 186 28.87 1.19 -2.43
C GLU A 186 27.59 0.39 -2.12
N PRO A 187 27.71 -0.71 -1.35
CA PRO A 187 26.57 -1.53 -0.95
C PRO A 187 25.66 -0.74 -0.01
N TYR A 188 24.39 -1.07 -0.03
CA TYR A 188 23.39 -0.48 0.86
C TYR A 188 22.77 -1.57 1.71
N PHE A 189 23.09 -1.55 3.00
CA PHE A 189 22.63 -2.53 3.97
C PHE A 189 21.37 -2.06 4.68
N ILE A 190 20.44 -2.98 4.91
CA ILE A 190 19.20 -2.73 5.63
C ILE A 190 18.87 -3.90 6.57
N PRO A 191 18.29 -3.64 7.75
CA PRO A 191 17.80 -4.70 8.63
C PRO A 191 16.60 -5.43 8.02
N GLU A 192 16.49 -6.75 8.28
CA GLU A 192 15.35 -7.57 7.84
C GLU A 192 14.00 -7.10 8.38
N SER A 193 13.98 -6.53 9.58
CA SER A 193 12.79 -6.00 10.25
C SER A 193 12.26 -4.68 9.67
N THR A 194 12.94 -4.12 8.65
CA THR A 194 12.54 -2.84 8.04
C THR A 194 11.18 -2.96 7.36
N PRO A 195 10.18 -2.11 7.71
CA PRO A 195 8.88 -2.11 7.04
C PRO A 195 9.00 -1.79 5.55
N LEU A 196 8.25 -2.51 4.69
CA LEU A 196 8.36 -2.37 3.23
C LEU A 196 8.03 -0.96 2.74
N HIS A 197 7.02 -0.30 3.29
CA HIS A 197 6.66 1.07 2.93
C HIS A 197 7.80 2.04 3.19
N THR A 198 8.53 1.87 4.31
CA THR A 198 9.71 2.66 4.66
C THR A 198 10.85 2.40 3.68
N GLN A 199 11.09 1.13 3.34
CA GLN A 199 12.14 0.75 2.40
C GLN A 199 11.85 1.26 0.98
N LEU A 200 10.60 1.21 0.53
CA LEU A 200 10.17 1.79 -0.75
C LEU A 200 10.49 3.29 -0.82
N PHE A 201 10.17 4.03 0.25
CA PHE A 201 10.48 5.46 0.35
C PHE A 201 11.99 5.71 0.33
N ASN A 202 12.77 4.88 1.04
CA ASN A 202 14.24 4.99 1.07
C ASN A 202 14.86 4.73 -0.31
N PHE A 203 14.38 3.74 -1.04
CA PHE A 203 14.83 3.47 -2.40
C PHE A 203 14.58 4.66 -3.33
N GLN A 204 13.40 5.28 -3.24
CA GLN A 204 13.07 6.47 -4.04
C GLN A 204 13.95 7.68 -3.66
N LYS A 205 14.09 7.97 -2.36
CA LYS A 205 14.85 9.10 -1.84
C LYS A 205 16.34 9.01 -2.18
N GLN A 206 16.93 7.82 -2.02
CA GLN A 206 18.35 7.58 -2.27
C GLN A 206 18.66 7.21 -3.72
N LYS A 207 17.64 7.07 -4.59
CA LYS A 207 17.75 6.60 -5.97
C LYS A 207 18.49 5.26 -6.08
N ARG A 208 18.31 4.39 -5.10
CA ARG A 208 18.82 3.01 -5.06
C ARG A 208 17.72 2.04 -5.49
N ARG A 209 18.08 0.86 -5.96
CA ARG A 209 17.12 -0.15 -6.44
C ARG A 209 17.42 -1.55 -5.94
N ILE A 210 18.46 -1.72 -5.14
CA ILE A 210 18.86 -2.97 -4.50
C ILE A 210 19.44 -2.65 -3.15
N ALA A 211 19.16 -3.49 -2.17
CA ALA A 211 19.74 -3.46 -0.84
C ALA A 211 20.15 -4.86 -0.42
N ILE A 212 21.15 -4.94 0.42
CA ILE A 212 21.61 -6.17 1.08
C ILE A 212 20.92 -6.22 2.43
N VAL A 213 20.24 -7.33 2.69
CA VAL A 213 19.50 -7.52 3.94
C VAL A 213 20.42 -8.20 4.95
N VAL A 214 20.48 -7.62 6.15
CA VAL A 214 21.30 -8.13 7.25
C VAL A 214 20.45 -8.43 8.48
N ASP A 215 20.90 -9.39 9.26
CA ASP A 215 20.35 -9.69 10.59
C ASP A 215 20.89 -8.74 11.68
N GLU A 216 20.57 -9.02 12.95
CA GLU A 216 20.98 -8.23 14.12
C GLU A 216 22.49 -8.31 14.38
N TYR A 217 23.18 -9.31 13.85
CA TYR A 217 24.62 -9.52 13.98
C TYR A 217 25.42 -8.89 12.85
N GLY A 218 24.71 -8.43 11.80
CA GLY A 218 25.33 -7.87 10.61
C GLY A 218 25.65 -8.90 9.53
N ASP A 219 25.20 -10.15 9.68
CA ASP A 219 25.35 -11.18 8.67
C ASP A 219 24.36 -10.99 7.53
N VAL A 220 24.81 -11.22 6.30
CA VAL A 220 23.97 -11.12 5.11
C VAL A 220 23.03 -12.31 5.03
N ILE A 221 21.74 -12.04 5.12
CA ILE A 221 20.68 -13.05 5.04
C ILE A 221 19.95 -13.06 3.70
N GLY A 222 20.05 -11.97 2.93
CA GLY A 222 19.40 -11.90 1.62
C GLY A 222 19.62 -10.59 0.88
N LEU A 223 18.84 -10.42 -0.18
CA LEU A 223 18.77 -9.21 -1.01
C LEU A 223 17.32 -8.79 -1.19
N VAL A 224 17.07 -7.52 -1.36
CA VAL A 224 15.77 -7.01 -1.79
C VAL A 224 15.96 -5.97 -2.87
N THR A 225 15.10 -6.01 -3.87
CA THR A 225 15.08 -5.00 -4.93
C THR A 225 13.83 -4.14 -4.86
N LEU A 226 13.86 -3.00 -5.56
CA LEU A 226 12.69 -2.15 -5.70
C LEU A 226 11.55 -2.87 -6.45
N GLU A 227 11.93 -3.70 -7.41
CA GLU A 227 11.02 -4.50 -8.21
C GLU A 227 10.22 -5.48 -7.33
N ASP A 228 10.88 -6.16 -6.38
CA ASP A 228 10.24 -7.13 -5.46
C ASP A 228 9.19 -6.45 -4.53
N ILE A 229 9.42 -5.18 -4.16
CA ILE A 229 8.45 -4.42 -3.35
C ILE A 229 7.22 -4.00 -4.16
N LEU A 230 7.36 -3.86 -5.48
CA LEU A 230 6.29 -3.37 -6.36
C LEU A 230 5.47 -4.49 -7.01
N GLU A 231 5.91 -5.74 -6.93
CA GLU A 231 5.24 -6.93 -7.45
C GLU A 231 4.21 -7.49 -6.48
#